data_0542d1fa2edf56023697ac8ebbf718eb
#
_entry.id   0542d1fa2edf56023697ac8ebbf718eb
#
_cell.length_a   1.000
_cell.length_b   1.000
_cell.length_c   1.000
_cell.angle_alpha   90.00
_cell.angle_beta   90.00
_cell.angle_gamma   90.00
#
_symmetry.space_group_name_H-M   'P 1'
#
loop_
_entity.id
_entity.type
_entity.pdbx_description
1 polymer ?
#
loop_
_entity_poly.entity_id
_entity_poly.type
_entity_poly.pdbx_seq_one_letter_code
_entity_poly.pdbx_strand_id
1 'polypeptide(L)'
;ASMMATDYTDGLALKAMKNVFEYLPRAYEYGAADPEARQKMADASCMAGMAFANAFLGVCHSMAHKLGAYHHLPHGVANALMISHVLRYNAAEVPAKMGTFPQYDHPHTLARYAECAHFCGVCGKDDEETLNLFIDKVEELKAKVGIKKSIAEYGISEETFMSTLDQMVEDAFDDQCT
;
A
#
# COMPACT_ATOMS: atom_id res chain seq x y z
N ALA A 1 -8.93 2.66 -3.11
CA ALA A 1 -8.94 3.17 -4.49
C ALA A 1 -9.04 2.04 -5.55
N SER A 2 -9.47 0.85 -5.16
CA SER A 2 -9.76 -0.22 -6.12
C SER A 2 -10.97 0.14 -7.00
N MET A 3 -10.94 -0.28 -8.26
CA MET A 3 -12.10 -0.13 -9.17
C MET A 3 -13.30 -0.99 -8.73
N MET A 4 -13.07 -2.01 -7.92
CA MET A 4 -14.11 -2.88 -7.35
C MET A 4 -14.54 -2.46 -5.94
N ALA A 5 -14.10 -1.29 -5.47
CA ALA A 5 -14.43 -0.78 -4.14
C ALA A 5 -15.94 -0.50 -4.00
N THR A 6 -16.45 -0.76 -2.82
CA THR A 6 -17.83 -0.51 -2.40
C THR A 6 -17.83 0.13 -1.01
N ASP A 7 -18.94 0.74 -0.59
CA ASP A 7 -19.06 1.29 0.76
C ASP A 7 -18.73 0.26 1.85
N TYR A 8 -19.05 -1.01 1.62
CA TYR A 8 -18.71 -2.10 2.53
C TYR A 8 -17.20 -2.31 2.64
N THR A 9 -16.51 -2.43 1.50
CA THR A 9 -15.05 -2.63 1.48
C THR A 9 -14.29 -1.40 1.96
N ASP A 10 -14.79 -0.21 1.64
CA ASP A 10 -14.23 1.06 2.08
C ASP A 10 -14.32 1.23 3.60
N GLY A 11 -15.48 0.93 4.19
CA GLY A 11 -15.65 0.98 5.64
C GLY A 11 -14.67 0.08 6.37
N LEU A 12 -14.44 -1.14 5.88
CA LEU A 12 -13.47 -2.08 6.44
C LEU A 12 -12.03 -1.58 6.25
N ALA A 13 -11.68 -1.15 5.03
CA ALA A 13 -10.33 -0.70 4.69
C ALA A 13 -9.94 0.56 5.47
N LEU A 14 -10.81 1.57 5.54
CA LEU A 14 -10.58 2.80 6.28
C LEU A 14 -10.37 2.52 7.78
N LYS A 15 -11.22 1.68 8.36
CA LYS A 15 -11.07 1.30 9.78
C LYS A 15 -9.79 0.52 10.04
N ALA A 16 -9.44 -0.42 9.16
CA ALA A 16 -8.18 -1.16 9.24
C ALA A 16 -6.99 -0.21 9.17
N MET A 17 -6.98 0.71 8.23
CA MET A 17 -5.92 1.71 8.03
C MET A 17 -5.73 2.59 9.26
N LYS A 18 -6.83 3.11 9.84
CA LYS A 18 -6.76 3.90 11.08
C LYS A 18 -6.16 3.11 12.24
N ASN A 19 -6.57 1.86 12.40
CA ASN A 19 -6.02 0.99 13.45
C ASN A 19 -4.52 0.75 13.23
N VAL A 20 -4.07 0.56 11.99
CA VAL A 20 -2.65 0.38 11.67
C VAL A 20 -1.84 1.62 12.08
N PHE A 21 -2.27 2.82 11.71
CA PHE A 21 -1.55 4.05 12.08
C PHE A 21 -1.49 4.29 13.58
N GLU A 22 -2.54 3.91 14.29
CA GLU A 22 -2.64 4.14 15.75
C GLU A 22 -1.92 3.06 16.57
N TYR A 23 -2.03 1.79 16.19
CA TYR A 23 -1.62 0.68 17.05
C TYR A 23 -0.41 -0.11 16.56
N LEU A 24 -0.01 -0.03 15.27
CA LEU A 24 1.13 -0.79 14.77
C LEU A 24 2.44 -0.44 15.51
N PRO A 25 2.79 0.84 15.76
CA PRO A 25 4.00 1.16 16.50
C PRO A 25 4.00 0.57 17.92
N ARG A 26 2.87 0.65 18.62
CA ARG A 26 2.71 0.08 19.97
C ARG A 26 2.84 -1.45 19.94
N ALA A 27 2.16 -2.11 19.00
CA ALA A 27 2.24 -3.55 18.86
C ALA A 27 3.66 -4.04 18.52
N TYR A 28 4.40 -3.26 17.73
CA TYR A 28 5.79 -3.53 17.39
C TYR A 28 6.73 -3.36 18.59
N GLU A 29 6.58 -2.27 19.33
CA GLU A 29 7.44 -1.93 20.47
C GLU A 29 7.18 -2.82 21.70
N TYR A 30 5.92 -3.02 22.07
CA TYR A 30 5.56 -3.67 23.31
C TYR A 30 5.12 -5.13 23.15
N GLY A 31 4.75 -5.57 21.95
CA GLY A 31 4.41 -6.95 21.65
C GLY A 31 3.33 -7.52 22.58
N ALA A 32 3.66 -8.58 23.31
CA ALA A 32 2.74 -9.24 24.23
C ALA A 32 2.38 -8.40 25.48
N ALA A 33 3.17 -7.37 25.79
CA ALA A 33 2.90 -6.48 26.91
C ALA A 33 1.79 -5.45 26.63
N ASP A 34 1.40 -5.27 25.36
CA ASP A 34 0.27 -4.42 24.94
C ASP A 34 -0.83 -5.24 24.26
N PRO A 35 -1.69 -5.93 25.01
CA PRO A 35 -2.75 -6.78 24.46
C PRO A 35 -3.79 -5.99 23.66
N GLU A 36 -4.03 -4.72 24.00
CA GLU A 36 -4.94 -3.85 23.24
C GLU A 36 -4.39 -3.63 21.83
N ALA A 37 -3.15 -3.19 21.70
CA ALA A 37 -2.54 -2.95 20.40
C ALA A 37 -2.51 -4.24 19.57
N ARG A 38 -2.19 -5.37 20.14
CA ARG A 38 -2.23 -6.67 19.46
C ARG A 38 -3.63 -7.03 18.97
N GLN A 39 -4.66 -6.83 19.79
CA GLN A 39 -6.05 -7.08 19.40
C GLN A 39 -6.45 -6.14 18.24
N LYS A 40 -6.13 -4.86 18.33
CA LYS A 40 -6.43 -3.88 17.28
C LYS A 40 -5.72 -4.20 15.96
N MET A 41 -4.51 -4.73 16.03
CA MET A 41 -3.78 -5.18 14.82
C MET A 41 -4.38 -6.47 14.24
N ALA A 42 -4.83 -7.41 15.06
CA ALA A 42 -5.55 -8.59 14.60
C ALA A 42 -6.86 -8.21 13.90
N ASP A 43 -7.63 -7.30 14.51
CA ASP A 43 -8.87 -6.77 13.92
C ASP A 43 -8.58 -6.06 12.58
N ALA A 44 -7.52 -5.23 12.53
CA ALA A 44 -7.12 -4.53 11.31
C ALA A 44 -6.74 -5.50 10.18
N SER A 45 -5.98 -6.54 10.50
CA SER A 45 -5.60 -7.58 9.55
C SER A 45 -6.83 -8.32 9.00
N CYS A 46 -7.77 -8.68 9.86
CA CYS A 46 -9.02 -9.34 9.47
C CYS A 46 -9.86 -8.43 8.56
N MET A 47 -10.08 -7.18 8.96
CA MET A 47 -10.84 -6.20 8.17
C MET A 47 -10.20 -5.93 6.80
N ALA A 48 -8.88 -5.77 6.75
CA ALA A 48 -8.15 -5.60 5.50
C ALA A 48 -8.31 -6.84 4.60
N GLY A 49 -8.21 -8.05 5.18
CA GLY A 49 -8.44 -9.31 4.46
C GLY A 49 -9.82 -9.39 3.83
N MET A 50 -10.87 -9.06 4.59
CA MET A 50 -12.24 -9.03 4.08
C MET A 50 -12.43 -7.96 3.00
N ALA A 51 -11.80 -6.80 3.14
CA ALA A 51 -11.88 -5.73 2.15
C ALA A 51 -11.27 -6.17 0.81
N PHE A 52 -10.03 -6.63 0.80
CA PHE A 52 -9.38 -7.00 -0.46
C PHE A 52 -9.89 -8.32 -1.06
N ALA A 53 -10.44 -9.22 -0.28
CA ALA A 53 -11.10 -10.42 -0.80
C ALA A 53 -12.33 -10.08 -1.67
N ASN A 54 -12.93 -8.90 -1.48
CA ASN A 54 -14.09 -8.43 -2.25
C ASN A 54 -13.72 -7.34 -3.27
N ALA A 55 -12.73 -6.50 -2.96
CA ALA A 55 -12.34 -5.36 -3.81
C ALA A 55 -11.05 -5.60 -4.61
N PHE A 56 -10.47 -6.77 -4.48
CA PHE A 56 -9.16 -7.13 -5.05
C PHE A 56 -8.01 -6.23 -4.54
N LEU A 57 -6.82 -6.55 -5.01
CA LEU A 57 -5.59 -5.83 -4.69
C LEU A 57 -5.23 -4.87 -5.86
N GLY A 58 -3.98 -4.68 -6.15
CA GLY A 58 -3.52 -3.84 -7.25
C GLY A 58 -2.02 -3.96 -7.46
N VAL A 59 -1.49 -3.15 -8.35
CA VAL A 59 -0.11 -3.19 -8.82
C VAL A 59 0.96 -3.23 -7.71
N CYS A 60 0.68 -2.69 -6.54
CA CYS A 60 1.58 -2.81 -5.39
C CYS A 60 1.84 -4.28 -5.01
N HIS A 61 0.78 -5.07 -4.95
CA HIS A 61 0.89 -6.50 -4.62
C HIS A 61 1.50 -7.30 -5.76
N SER A 62 1.15 -7.01 -7.03
CA SER A 62 1.78 -7.69 -8.17
C SER A 62 3.30 -7.53 -8.16
N MET A 63 3.79 -6.31 -7.99
CA MET A 63 5.22 -6.04 -7.89
C MET A 63 5.86 -6.66 -6.64
N ALA A 64 5.17 -6.58 -5.49
CA ALA A 64 5.66 -7.18 -4.24
C ALA A 64 5.77 -8.70 -4.32
N HIS A 65 4.86 -9.38 -5.03
CA HIS A 65 4.96 -10.82 -5.29
C HIS A 65 6.25 -11.17 -6.04
N LYS A 66 6.62 -10.36 -7.04
CA LYS A 66 7.86 -10.61 -7.81
C LYS A 66 9.10 -10.34 -6.99
N LEU A 67 9.13 -9.27 -6.18
CA LEU A 67 10.23 -9.05 -5.23
C LEU A 67 10.38 -10.23 -4.24
N GLY A 68 9.27 -10.80 -3.78
CA GLY A 68 9.28 -11.99 -2.95
C GLY A 68 9.79 -13.23 -3.68
N ALA A 69 9.31 -13.47 -4.90
CA ALA A 69 9.67 -14.66 -5.70
C ALA A 69 11.13 -14.64 -6.15
N TYR A 70 11.62 -13.52 -6.65
CA TYR A 70 12.97 -13.41 -7.22
C TYR A 70 14.05 -13.11 -6.18
N HIS A 71 13.72 -12.35 -5.14
CA HIS A 71 14.70 -11.85 -4.18
C HIS A 71 14.43 -12.26 -2.74
N HIS A 72 13.43 -13.12 -2.51
CA HIS A 72 13.09 -13.66 -1.18
C HIS A 72 12.77 -12.60 -0.11
N LEU A 73 12.31 -11.42 -0.53
CA LEU A 73 11.84 -10.41 0.41
C LEU A 73 10.54 -10.87 1.06
N PRO A 74 10.40 -10.72 2.39
CA PRO A 74 9.12 -10.98 3.06
C PRO A 74 8.01 -10.14 2.44
N HIS A 75 6.83 -10.72 2.20
CA HIS A 75 5.72 -10.10 1.50
C HIS A 75 5.35 -8.71 2.04
N GLY A 76 5.24 -8.56 3.37
CA GLY A 76 4.93 -7.27 3.99
C GLY A 76 6.02 -6.21 3.78
N VAL A 77 7.31 -6.63 3.77
CA VAL A 77 8.44 -5.75 3.48
C VAL A 77 8.41 -5.29 2.02
N ALA A 78 8.19 -6.21 1.09
CA ALA A 78 8.11 -5.89 -0.34
C ALA A 78 6.97 -4.87 -0.62
N ASN A 79 5.78 -5.09 -0.07
CA ASN A 79 4.69 -4.12 -0.16
C ASN A 79 5.05 -2.77 0.48
N ALA A 80 5.67 -2.76 1.65
CA ALA A 80 6.06 -1.53 2.33
C ALA A 80 7.11 -0.72 1.55
N LEU A 81 8.02 -1.38 0.82
CA LEU A 81 8.98 -0.72 -0.07
C LEU A 81 8.29 -0.08 -1.29
N MET A 82 7.26 -0.71 -1.83
CA MET A 82 6.57 -0.26 -3.04
C MET A 82 5.48 0.79 -2.78
N ILE A 83 4.81 0.77 -1.63
CA ILE A 83 3.53 1.49 -1.43
C ILE A 83 3.61 2.98 -1.73
N SER A 84 4.65 3.69 -1.29
CA SER A 84 4.77 5.13 -1.49
C SER A 84 4.96 5.52 -2.96
N HIS A 85 5.68 4.70 -3.71
CA HIS A 85 5.86 4.86 -5.16
C HIS A 85 4.54 4.61 -5.89
N VAL A 86 3.81 3.56 -5.51
CA VAL A 86 2.51 3.22 -6.11
C VAL A 86 1.46 4.28 -5.81
N LEU A 87 1.42 4.83 -4.60
CA LEU A 87 0.50 5.92 -4.27
C LEU A 87 0.72 7.13 -5.17
N ARG A 88 1.98 7.53 -5.38
CA ARG A 88 2.34 8.63 -6.30
C ARG A 88 1.97 8.31 -7.74
N TYR A 89 2.31 7.12 -8.21
CA TYR A 89 2.01 6.68 -9.57
C TYR A 89 0.51 6.67 -9.87
N ASN A 90 -0.27 6.05 -8.98
CA ASN A 90 -1.71 5.93 -9.18
C ASN A 90 -2.47 7.27 -9.06
N ALA A 91 -1.92 8.24 -8.33
CA ALA A 91 -2.52 9.56 -8.17
C ALA A 91 -2.11 10.55 -9.26
N ALA A 92 -1.11 10.22 -10.09
CA ALA A 92 -0.71 11.08 -11.21
C ALA A 92 -1.84 11.22 -12.24
N GLU A 93 -1.90 12.38 -12.90
CA GLU A 93 -2.74 12.55 -14.08
C GLU A 93 -2.33 11.54 -15.14
N VAL A 94 -3.20 10.61 -15.44
CA VAL A 94 -2.94 9.58 -16.45
C VAL A 94 -3.31 10.15 -17.80
N PRO A 95 -2.39 10.17 -18.78
CA PRO A 95 -2.77 10.45 -20.14
C PRO A 95 -3.79 9.41 -20.61
N ALA A 96 -4.78 9.88 -21.31
CA ALA A 96 -5.97 9.21 -21.79
C ALA A 96 -5.85 7.69 -21.96
N LYS A 97 -6.71 6.98 -21.24
CA LYS A 97 -7.14 5.61 -21.49
C LYS A 97 -6.14 4.50 -21.19
N MET A 98 -6.21 4.05 -19.97
CA MET A 98 -5.55 2.80 -19.53
C MET A 98 -6.40 1.55 -19.76
N GLY A 99 -7.60 1.65 -20.36
CA GLY A 99 -8.46 0.51 -20.59
C GLY A 99 -9.65 0.79 -21.48
N THR A 100 -10.41 -0.25 -21.77
CA THR A 100 -11.63 -0.21 -22.60
C THR A 100 -12.91 0.09 -21.78
N PHE A 101 -12.79 0.22 -20.45
CA PHE A 101 -13.94 0.38 -19.58
C PHE A 101 -14.19 1.85 -19.24
N PRO A 102 -15.48 2.32 -19.27
CA PRO A 102 -15.85 3.72 -19.03
C PRO A 102 -15.41 4.27 -17.67
N GLN A 103 -15.23 3.43 -16.64
CA GLN A 103 -14.78 3.86 -15.32
C GLN A 103 -13.37 4.45 -15.30
N TYR A 104 -12.56 4.23 -16.34
CA TYR A 104 -11.24 4.85 -16.49
C TYR A 104 -11.29 6.24 -17.13
N ASP A 105 -12.43 6.66 -17.66
CA ASP A 105 -12.61 7.97 -18.28
C ASP A 105 -12.57 9.11 -17.25
N HIS A 106 -12.79 8.79 -15.97
CA HIS A 106 -12.83 9.73 -14.86
C HIS A 106 -12.01 9.23 -13.66
N PRO A 107 -10.67 9.37 -13.69
CA PRO A 107 -9.83 8.91 -12.60
C PRO A 107 -10.11 9.69 -11.32
N HIS A 108 -10.43 8.98 -10.23
CA HIS A 108 -10.72 9.56 -8.92
C HIS A 108 -9.66 9.21 -7.87
N THR A 109 -8.53 8.66 -8.27
CA THR A 109 -7.58 8.05 -7.34
C THR A 109 -7.00 9.07 -6.35
N LEU A 110 -6.64 10.26 -6.82
CA LEU A 110 -6.11 11.33 -5.96
C LEU A 110 -7.12 11.70 -4.86
N ALA A 111 -8.38 11.99 -5.24
CA ALA A 111 -9.45 12.31 -4.29
C ALA A 111 -9.71 11.17 -3.30
N ARG A 112 -9.68 9.91 -3.76
CA ARG A 112 -9.84 8.74 -2.90
C ARG A 112 -8.68 8.58 -1.91
N TYR A 113 -7.46 8.88 -2.31
CA TYR A 113 -6.32 8.87 -1.39
C TYR A 113 -6.38 10.03 -0.39
N ALA A 114 -6.83 11.20 -0.81
CA ALA A 114 -7.07 12.31 0.11
C ALA A 114 -8.15 11.97 1.14
N GLU A 115 -9.25 11.32 0.73
CA GLU A 115 -10.28 10.82 1.66
C GLU A 115 -9.68 9.84 2.69
N CYS A 116 -8.86 8.89 2.25
CA CYS A 116 -8.15 7.97 3.15
C CYS A 116 -7.26 8.72 4.15
N ALA A 117 -6.54 9.74 3.67
CA ALA A 117 -5.69 10.58 4.50
C ALA A 117 -6.50 11.35 5.56
N HIS A 118 -7.59 11.98 5.14
CA HIS A 118 -8.51 12.70 6.05
C HIS A 118 -9.05 11.78 7.14
N PHE A 119 -9.46 10.57 6.79
CA PHE A 119 -9.93 9.58 7.76
C PHE A 119 -8.85 9.20 8.78
N CYS A 120 -7.57 9.23 8.38
CA CYS A 120 -6.40 9.01 9.24
C CYS A 120 -5.91 10.29 9.93
N GLY A 121 -6.65 11.40 9.84
CA GLY A 121 -6.33 12.66 10.49
C GLY A 121 -5.20 13.45 9.81
N VAL A 122 -5.03 13.30 8.50
CA VAL A 122 -4.07 14.06 7.68
C VAL A 122 -4.84 14.95 6.73
N CYS A 123 -4.56 16.26 6.77
CA CYS A 123 -5.19 17.26 5.91
C CYS A 123 -4.14 18.24 5.40
N GLY A 124 -4.08 18.46 4.11
CA GLY A 124 -3.38 19.53 3.42
C GLY A 124 -4.36 20.62 2.97
N LYS A 125 -3.86 21.59 2.22
CA LYS A 125 -4.68 22.69 1.63
C LYS A 125 -5.50 22.23 0.43
N ASP A 126 -5.05 21.15 -0.23
CA ASP A 126 -5.66 20.50 -1.38
C ASP A 126 -5.38 18.99 -1.35
N ASP A 127 -5.93 18.24 -2.28
CA ASP A 127 -5.79 16.78 -2.35
C ASP A 127 -4.34 16.35 -2.61
N GLU A 128 -3.58 17.13 -3.39
CA GLU A 128 -2.19 16.83 -3.72
C GLU A 128 -1.28 16.99 -2.49
N GLU A 129 -1.40 18.10 -1.76
CA GLU A 129 -0.68 18.29 -0.50
C GLU A 129 -1.11 17.25 0.55
N THR A 130 -2.40 16.94 0.62
CA THR A 130 -2.94 15.91 1.51
C THR A 130 -2.32 14.54 1.24
N LEU A 131 -2.20 14.16 -0.04
CA LEU A 131 -1.54 12.91 -0.44
C LEU A 131 -0.06 12.92 -0.05
N ASN A 132 0.66 14.02 -0.28
CA ASN A 132 2.07 14.10 0.07
C ASN A 132 2.28 13.95 1.58
N LEU A 133 1.49 14.64 2.39
CA LEU A 133 1.52 14.50 3.85
C LEU A 133 1.14 13.08 4.32
N PHE A 134 0.22 12.44 3.62
CA PHE A 134 -0.15 11.05 3.91
C PHE A 134 0.99 10.08 3.60
N ILE A 135 1.68 10.27 2.48
CA ILE A 135 2.88 9.47 2.13
C ILE A 135 3.97 9.68 3.18
N ASP A 136 4.22 10.90 3.61
CA ASP A 136 5.20 11.20 4.67
C ASP A 136 4.84 10.46 5.97
N LYS A 137 3.56 10.43 6.34
CA LYS A 137 3.07 9.67 7.49
C LYS A 137 3.27 8.15 7.33
N VAL A 138 3.11 7.62 6.12
CA VAL A 138 3.42 6.21 5.81
C VAL A 138 4.92 5.95 5.98
N GLU A 139 5.78 6.83 5.47
CA GLU A 139 7.23 6.70 5.61
C GLU A 139 7.68 6.78 7.09
N GLU A 140 7.09 7.69 7.87
CA GLU A 140 7.34 7.74 9.32
C GLU A 140 6.94 6.42 10.01
N LEU A 141 5.78 5.85 9.65
CA LEU A 141 5.32 4.58 10.19
C LEU A 141 6.29 3.45 9.84
N LYS A 142 6.72 3.37 8.59
CA LYS A 142 7.72 2.41 8.12
C LYS A 142 9.01 2.50 8.94
N ALA A 143 9.52 3.72 9.15
CA ALA A 143 10.72 3.95 9.95
C ALA A 143 10.55 3.50 11.40
N LYS A 144 9.39 3.77 12.03
CA LYS A 144 9.08 3.36 13.42
C LYS A 144 9.07 1.85 13.61
N VAL A 145 8.72 1.08 12.57
CA VAL A 145 8.68 -0.38 12.64
C VAL A 145 9.89 -1.05 11.96
N GLY A 146 10.95 -0.28 11.70
CA GLY A 146 12.23 -0.80 11.24
C GLY A 146 12.27 -1.24 9.78
N ILE A 147 11.34 -0.80 8.93
CA ILE A 147 11.42 -1.01 7.48
C ILE A 147 12.56 -0.16 6.93
N LYS A 148 13.48 -0.79 6.23
CA LYS A 148 14.62 -0.12 5.59
C LYS A 148 14.17 0.67 4.36
N LYS A 149 15.00 1.63 3.92
CA LYS A 149 14.60 2.59 2.87
C LYS A 149 14.70 2.02 1.45
N SER A 150 15.54 1.01 1.24
CA SER A 150 15.80 0.47 -0.09
C SER A 150 15.98 -1.05 -0.07
N ILE A 151 15.79 -1.67 -1.23
CA ILE A 151 16.06 -3.10 -1.43
C ILE A 151 17.54 -3.44 -1.23
N ALA A 152 18.44 -2.51 -1.52
CA ALA A 152 19.88 -2.70 -1.32
C ALA A 152 20.23 -2.94 0.16
N GLU A 153 19.53 -2.28 1.09
CA GLU A 153 19.72 -2.49 2.52
C GLU A 153 19.26 -3.88 3.01
N TYR A 154 18.47 -4.59 2.19
CA TYR A 154 18.11 -6.00 2.41
C TYR A 154 19.09 -6.98 1.75
N GLY A 155 20.20 -6.49 1.19
CA GLY A 155 21.28 -7.30 0.61
C GLY A 155 21.10 -7.63 -0.87
N ILE A 156 20.16 -6.99 -1.55
CA ILE A 156 19.97 -7.14 -2.99
C ILE A 156 20.79 -6.07 -3.70
N SER A 157 21.85 -6.48 -4.42
CA SER A 157 22.66 -5.55 -5.20
C SER A 157 21.90 -5.01 -6.40
N GLU A 158 22.32 -3.83 -6.88
CA GLU A 158 21.77 -3.23 -8.10
C GLU A 158 21.94 -4.17 -9.31
N GLU A 159 23.10 -4.80 -9.46
CA GLU A 159 23.36 -5.76 -10.52
C GLU A 159 22.38 -6.94 -10.48
N THR A 160 22.19 -7.54 -9.30
CA THR A 160 21.27 -8.65 -9.10
C THR A 160 19.83 -8.23 -9.43
N PHE A 161 19.41 -7.07 -8.95
CA PHE A 161 18.07 -6.54 -9.21
C PHE A 161 17.84 -6.26 -10.70
N MET A 162 18.78 -5.56 -11.34
CA MET A 162 18.66 -5.21 -12.76
C MET A 162 18.66 -6.44 -13.66
N SER A 163 19.37 -7.50 -13.30
CA SER A 163 19.40 -8.75 -14.08
C SER A 163 18.04 -9.48 -14.15
N THR A 164 17.12 -9.18 -13.23
CA THR A 164 15.80 -9.79 -13.14
C THR A 164 14.66 -8.82 -13.41
N LEU A 165 14.94 -7.52 -13.56
CA LEU A 165 13.93 -6.46 -13.60
C LEU A 165 12.93 -6.66 -14.75
N ASP A 166 13.41 -6.88 -15.97
CA ASP A 166 12.54 -7.00 -17.14
C ASP A 166 11.56 -8.18 -16.99
N GLN A 167 12.06 -9.32 -16.52
CA GLN A 167 11.22 -10.48 -16.29
C GLN A 167 10.23 -10.24 -15.14
N MET A 168 10.66 -9.58 -14.07
CA MET A 168 9.74 -9.22 -12.97
C MET A 168 8.62 -8.29 -13.42
N VAL A 169 8.92 -7.36 -14.34
CA VAL A 169 7.92 -6.46 -14.91
C VAL A 169 6.90 -7.23 -15.74
N GLU A 170 7.34 -8.10 -16.65
CA GLU A 170 6.45 -8.95 -17.44
C GLU A 170 5.56 -9.82 -16.55
N ASP A 171 6.16 -10.54 -15.60
CA ASP A 171 5.43 -11.39 -14.68
C ASP A 171 4.44 -10.61 -13.80
N ALA A 172 4.72 -9.33 -13.48
CA ALA A 172 3.82 -8.51 -12.69
C ALA A 172 2.56 -8.12 -13.49
N PHE A 173 2.65 -7.96 -14.80
CA PHE A 173 1.47 -7.72 -15.65
C PHE A 173 0.55 -8.94 -15.72
N ASP A 174 1.09 -10.15 -15.63
CA ASP A 174 0.34 -11.40 -15.64
C ASP A 174 -0.14 -11.82 -14.24
N ASP A 175 0.13 -11.02 -13.23
CA ASP A 175 -0.29 -11.31 -11.85
C ASP A 175 -1.78 -11.06 -11.65
N GLN A 176 -2.44 -11.93 -10.89
CA GLN A 176 -3.87 -11.82 -10.56
C GLN A 176 -4.27 -10.52 -9.85
N CYS A 177 -3.31 -9.73 -9.37
CA CYS A 177 -3.52 -8.47 -8.67
C CYS A 177 -3.40 -7.24 -9.58
N THR A 178 -3.08 -7.41 -10.87
CA THR A 178 -2.91 -6.31 -11.83
C THR A 178 -4.18 -6.01 -12.57
#